data_57200c0866d189858b9f85e19b04196c
#
_entry.id   57200c0866d189858b9f85e19b04196c
#
_cell.length_a   1.000
_cell.length_b   1.000
_cell.length_c   1.000
_cell.angle_alpha   90.00
_cell.angle_beta   90.00
_cell.angle_gamma   90.00
#
_symmetry.space_group_name_H-M   'P 1'
#
loop_
_entity.id
_entity.type
_entity.pdbx_description
1 polymer ?
#
loop_
_entity_poly.entity_id
_entity_poly.type
_entity_poly.pdbx_seq_one_letter_code
_entity_poly.pdbx_strand_id
1 'polypeptide(L)'
;RPTTAEQLVDVFEATQRDGSSVALRGAGCSYGDASTNNNGRVLDMTAMNRILSFDAQTGIAVCEPGVTVRDLWRRSISSGHWPQVGRGTMEVSMGGAAAMNIHGKNNYALGSFGEGIRSFELVTAGGQLVHCSRETESDLFHAAIGGFGMLGCMTKIEIQTKRVNSGRLRVFGIVARDLEHNLEILDDLCG
;
A
#
# COMPACT_ATOMS: atom_id res chain seq x y z
N ARG A 1 17.92 -4.55 -6.91
CA ARG A 1 17.34 -3.58 -5.97
C ARG A 1 17.38 -2.19 -6.60
N PRO A 2 16.35 -1.75 -7.32
CA PRO A 2 16.28 -0.40 -7.85
C PRO A 2 16.13 0.63 -6.73
N THR A 3 16.67 1.81 -6.98
CA THR A 3 16.59 2.99 -6.09
C THR A 3 15.92 4.18 -6.77
N THR A 4 15.69 4.09 -8.09
CA THR A 4 15.04 5.13 -8.90
C THR A 4 14.07 4.53 -9.92
N ALA A 5 13.18 5.37 -10.46
CA ALA A 5 12.23 4.97 -11.50
C ALA A 5 12.96 4.62 -12.82
N GLU A 6 14.04 5.33 -13.15
CA GLU A 6 14.83 5.07 -14.36
C GLU A 6 15.42 3.67 -14.35
N GLN A 7 15.95 3.21 -13.21
CA GLN A 7 16.45 1.83 -13.08
C GLN A 7 15.35 0.78 -13.28
N LEU A 8 14.10 1.09 -12.92
CA LEU A 8 12.96 0.20 -13.21
C LEU A 8 12.65 0.16 -14.71
N VAL A 9 12.66 1.31 -15.39
CA VAL A 9 12.50 1.40 -16.85
C VAL A 9 13.54 0.53 -17.52
N ASP A 10 14.83 0.69 -17.18
CA ASP A 10 15.94 -0.10 -17.74
C ASP A 10 15.71 -1.62 -17.58
N VAL A 11 15.24 -2.04 -16.40
CA VAL A 11 14.97 -3.46 -16.14
C VAL A 11 13.78 -3.96 -16.96
N PHE A 12 12.67 -3.22 -17.02
CA PHE A 12 11.50 -3.63 -17.81
C PHE A 12 11.81 -3.68 -19.31
N GLU A 13 12.53 -2.70 -19.84
CA GLU A 13 13.01 -2.76 -21.23
C GLU A 13 13.93 -3.96 -21.49
N ALA A 14 14.83 -4.26 -20.55
CA ALA A 14 15.70 -5.42 -20.68
C ALA A 14 14.89 -6.73 -20.69
N THR A 15 13.87 -6.85 -19.84
CA THR A 15 13.02 -8.04 -19.79
C THR A 15 12.16 -8.21 -21.05
N GLN A 16 11.71 -7.12 -21.65
CA GLN A 16 11.03 -7.19 -22.96
C GLN A 16 11.96 -7.69 -24.06
N ARG A 17 13.22 -7.24 -24.06
CA ARG A 17 14.19 -7.68 -25.09
C ARG A 17 14.57 -9.16 -24.96
N ASP A 18 14.70 -9.68 -23.74
CA ASP A 18 15.14 -11.06 -23.50
C ASP A 18 14.00 -12.04 -23.19
N GLY A 19 12.74 -11.55 -23.14
CA GLY A 19 11.55 -12.37 -22.91
C GLY A 19 11.46 -12.94 -21.49
N SER A 20 12.25 -12.42 -20.51
CA SER A 20 12.19 -12.88 -19.14
C SER A 20 11.01 -12.24 -18.39
N SER A 21 10.56 -12.89 -17.32
CA SER A 21 9.50 -12.37 -16.43
C SER A 21 10.06 -11.62 -15.24
N VAL A 22 9.24 -10.73 -14.66
CA VAL A 22 9.57 -9.95 -13.45
C VAL A 22 8.51 -10.17 -12.39
N ALA A 23 8.94 -10.41 -11.15
CA ALA A 23 8.12 -10.26 -9.96
C ALA A 23 8.60 -9.08 -9.12
N LEU A 24 7.66 -8.33 -8.55
CA LEU A 24 7.94 -7.25 -7.63
C LEU A 24 7.86 -7.76 -6.19
N ARG A 25 8.86 -7.45 -5.39
CA ARG A 25 8.90 -7.81 -3.97
C ARG A 25 9.06 -6.57 -3.11
N GLY A 26 8.04 -6.29 -2.27
CA GLY A 26 8.13 -5.30 -1.19
C GLY A 26 8.72 -5.93 0.08
N ALA A 27 8.09 -5.70 1.22
CA ALA A 27 8.54 -6.23 2.52
C ALA A 27 8.39 -7.76 2.69
N GLY A 28 7.85 -8.47 1.68
CA GLY A 28 7.72 -9.93 1.73
C GLY A 28 6.65 -10.45 2.69
N CYS A 29 5.62 -9.65 2.96
CA CYS A 29 4.53 -10.00 3.88
C CYS A 29 3.36 -10.75 3.21
N SER A 30 3.45 -11.07 1.92
CA SER A 30 2.44 -11.87 1.20
C SER A 30 2.52 -13.33 1.60
N TYR A 31 1.37 -14.01 1.56
CA TYR A 31 1.30 -15.46 1.73
C TYR A 31 1.73 -16.17 0.45
N GLY A 32 2.29 -17.37 0.59
CA GLY A 32 2.73 -18.18 -0.53
C GLY A 32 3.86 -17.53 -1.34
N ASP A 33 3.81 -17.72 -2.63
CA ASP A 33 4.85 -17.37 -3.60
C ASP A 33 4.57 -16.09 -4.40
N ALA A 34 3.56 -15.30 -4.04
CA ALA A 34 3.09 -14.12 -4.77
C ALA A 34 4.18 -13.07 -5.05
N SER A 35 5.27 -13.05 -4.28
CA SER A 35 6.41 -12.13 -4.45
C SER A 35 7.70 -12.83 -4.89
N THR A 36 7.60 -14.01 -5.51
CA THR A 36 8.71 -14.80 -6.02
C THR A 36 8.58 -15.05 -7.53
N ASN A 37 9.68 -15.48 -8.15
CA ASN A 37 9.70 -15.82 -9.57
C ASN A 37 10.77 -16.89 -9.81
N ASN A 38 10.37 -18.11 -10.14
CA ASN A 38 11.28 -19.25 -10.22
C ASN A 38 12.28 -19.16 -11.38
N ASN A 39 11.88 -18.57 -12.52
CA ASN A 39 12.69 -18.54 -13.74
C ASN A 39 12.90 -17.13 -14.28
N GLY A 40 12.64 -16.09 -13.48
CA GLY A 40 12.74 -14.70 -13.89
C GLY A 40 13.46 -13.83 -12.86
N ARG A 41 13.29 -12.52 -13.03
CA ARG A 41 13.88 -11.53 -12.13
C ARG A 41 12.94 -11.24 -10.97
N VAL A 42 13.49 -11.08 -9.77
CA VAL A 42 12.76 -10.53 -8.62
C VAL A 42 13.35 -9.15 -8.32
N LEU A 43 12.51 -8.12 -8.37
CA LEU A 43 12.89 -6.75 -8.02
C LEU A 43 12.55 -6.49 -6.56
N ASP A 44 13.57 -6.42 -5.72
CA ASP A 44 13.44 -6.01 -4.32
C ASP A 44 13.28 -4.49 -4.23
N MET A 45 12.04 -4.04 -3.95
CA MET A 45 11.66 -2.64 -3.92
C MET A 45 11.97 -1.95 -2.59
N THR A 46 12.51 -2.67 -1.61
CA THR A 46 12.76 -2.13 -0.26
C THR A 46 13.83 -1.03 -0.21
N ALA A 47 14.60 -0.84 -1.28
CA ALA A 47 15.58 0.25 -1.37
C ALA A 47 14.96 1.61 -1.75
N MET A 48 13.74 1.62 -2.35
CA MET A 48 12.95 2.83 -2.57
C MET A 48 12.06 3.08 -1.34
N ASN A 49 12.61 3.61 -0.26
CA ASN A 49 11.97 3.67 1.06
C ASN A 49 11.91 5.07 1.68
N ARG A 50 11.94 6.12 0.85
CA ARG A 50 11.84 7.50 1.32
C ARG A 50 10.39 7.96 1.44
N ILE A 51 10.07 8.65 2.52
CA ILE A 51 8.88 9.50 2.59
C ILE A 51 9.28 10.83 1.97
N LEU A 52 8.79 11.09 0.75
CA LEU A 52 9.20 12.25 -0.06
C LEU A 52 8.61 13.54 0.49
N SER A 53 7.35 13.49 0.96
CA SER A 53 6.70 14.60 1.64
C SER A 53 5.64 14.10 2.62
N PHE A 54 5.33 14.92 3.62
CA PHE A 54 4.20 14.75 4.51
C PHE A 54 3.70 16.12 4.96
N ASP A 55 2.45 16.42 4.61
CA ASP A 55 1.77 17.63 5.05
C ASP A 55 1.02 17.37 6.36
N ALA A 56 1.44 18.02 7.44
CA ALA A 56 0.86 17.87 8.77
C ALA A 56 -0.53 18.53 8.91
N GLN A 57 -0.92 19.41 8.00
CA GLN A 57 -2.25 20.05 8.02
C GLN A 57 -3.30 19.17 7.36
N THR A 58 -2.99 18.65 6.17
CA THR A 58 -3.90 17.83 5.37
C THR A 58 -3.79 16.34 5.68
N GLY A 59 -2.65 15.90 6.22
CA GLY A 59 -2.33 14.49 6.44
C GLY A 59 -2.00 13.72 5.16
N ILE A 60 -1.67 14.43 4.09
CA ILE A 60 -1.25 13.80 2.82
C ILE A 60 0.23 13.46 2.89
N ALA A 61 0.56 12.25 2.51
CA ALA A 61 1.93 11.77 2.39
C ALA A 61 2.23 11.34 0.95
N VAL A 62 3.45 11.59 0.49
CA VAL A 62 3.99 11.01 -0.75
C VAL A 62 5.14 10.08 -0.36
N CYS A 63 5.00 8.81 -0.71
CA CYS A 63 5.90 7.75 -0.29
C CYS A 63 6.43 6.95 -1.48
N GLU A 64 7.67 6.52 -1.40
CA GLU A 64 8.21 5.47 -2.26
C GLU A 64 7.62 4.09 -1.90
N PRO A 65 7.61 3.11 -2.81
CA PRO A 65 6.91 1.84 -2.63
C PRO A 65 7.47 0.96 -1.51
N GLY A 66 8.74 1.12 -1.14
CA GLY A 66 9.40 0.38 -0.06
C GLY A 66 9.19 0.95 1.34
N VAL A 67 8.62 2.16 1.48
CA VAL A 67 8.23 2.72 2.78
C VAL A 67 7.25 1.76 3.45
N THR A 68 7.43 1.46 4.73
CA THR A 68 6.48 0.62 5.48
C THR A 68 5.35 1.45 6.09
N VAL A 69 4.23 0.81 6.37
CA VAL A 69 3.13 1.43 7.14
C VAL A 69 3.64 1.94 8.49
N ARG A 70 4.62 1.24 9.11
CA ARG A 70 5.30 1.66 10.35
C ARG A 70 6.05 2.98 10.17
N ASP A 71 6.79 3.14 9.06
CA ASP A 71 7.55 4.37 8.80
C ASP A 71 6.60 5.55 8.61
N LEU A 72 5.50 5.36 7.85
CA LEU A 72 4.47 6.37 7.71
C LEU A 72 3.81 6.70 9.05
N TRP A 73 3.49 5.70 9.88
CA TRP A 73 2.96 5.92 11.22
C TRP A 73 3.91 6.75 12.10
N ARG A 74 5.20 6.37 12.14
CA ARG A 74 6.22 7.12 12.91
C ARG A 74 6.34 8.56 12.47
N ARG A 75 6.21 8.80 11.16
CA ARG A 75 6.30 10.15 10.58
C ARG A 75 5.08 11.00 10.90
N SER A 76 3.89 10.40 10.94
CA SER A 76 2.62 11.12 10.98
C SER A 76 2.03 11.29 12.39
N ILE A 77 2.33 10.38 13.33
CA ILE A 77 1.66 10.33 14.63
C ILE A 77 1.87 11.58 15.48
N SER A 78 3.05 12.19 15.46
CA SER A 78 3.35 13.43 16.20
C SER A 78 2.53 14.63 15.71
N SER A 79 2.01 14.57 14.49
CA SER A 79 1.14 15.58 13.89
C SER A 79 -0.35 15.24 14.00
N GLY A 80 -0.70 14.23 14.79
CA GLY A 80 -2.09 13.80 14.99
C GLY A 80 -2.67 13.05 13.78
N HIS A 81 -1.85 12.34 13.03
CA HIS A 81 -2.27 11.56 11.87
C HIS A 81 -1.87 10.08 12.00
N TRP A 82 -2.68 9.21 11.40
CA TRP A 82 -2.51 7.75 11.44
C TRP A 82 -2.77 7.16 10.04
N PRO A 83 -2.04 6.13 9.59
CA PRO A 83 -2.40 5.39 8.38
C PRO A 83 -3.85 4.90 8.45
N GLN A 84 -4.64 5.07 7.39
CA GLN A 84 -6.07 4.77 7.43
C GLN A 84 -6.36 3.31 7.75
N VAL A 85 -5.64 2.39 7.11
CA VAL A 85 -5.86 0.95 7.25
C VAL A 85 -5.04 0.38 8.41
N GLY A 86 -5.73 -0.17 9.41
CA GLY A 86 -5.14 -0.82 10.59
C GLY A 86 -4.97 -2.31 10.39
N ARG A 87 -3.85 -2.77 9.83
CA ARG A 87 -3.53 -4.19 9.65
C ARG A 87 -2.98 -4.87 10.90
N GLY A 88 -2.89 -6.21 10.86
CA GLY A 88 -2.25 -7.01 11.91
C GLY A 88 -0.73 -6.81 12.05
N THR A 89 -0.06 -6.30 11.01
CA THR A 89 1.35 -5.91 11.03
C THR A 89 1.56 -4.58 10.32
N MET A 90 2.50 -3.78 10.82
CA MET A 90 2.90 -2.51 10.22
C MET A 90 4.10 -2.65 9.27
N GLU A 91 4.64 -3.85 9.11
CA GLU A 91 5.84 -4.10 8.27
C GLU A 91 5.54 -4.14 6.77
N VAL A 92 4.29 -4.06 6.37
CA VAL A 92 3.90 -4.06 4.95
C VAL A 92 4.39 -2.80 4.28
N SER A 93 5.02 -2.94 3.11
CA SER A 93 5.45 -1.82 2.27
C SER A 93 4.28 -1.16 1.54
N MET A 94 4.36 0.15 1.29
CA MET A 94 3.31 0.94 0.64
C MET A 94 2.96 0.40 -0.76
N GLY A 95 3.97 0.06 -1.56
CA GLY A 95 3.74 -0.55 -2.88
C GLY A 95 3.05 -1.90 -2.80
N GLY A 96 3.46 -2.77 -1.85
CA GLY A 96 2.80 -4.05 -1.61
C GLY A 96 1.38 -3.89 -1.08
N ALA A 97 1.15 -2.90 -0.20
CA ALA A 97 -0.16 -2.57 0.33
C ALA A 97 -1.13 -2.12 -0.77
N ALA A 98 -0.66 -1.28 -1.69
CA ALA A 98 -1.44 -0.81 -2.84
C ALA A 98 -1.70 -1.93 -3.85
N ALA A 99 -0.66 -2.67 -4.25
CA ALA A 99 -0.75 -3.74 -5.23
C ALA A 99 -1.66 -4.90 -4.78
N MET A 100 -1.77 -5.16 -3.47
CA MET A 100 -2.64 -6.17 -2.89
C MET A 100 -3.98 -5.60 -2.40
N ASN A 101 -4.18 -4.28 -2.50
CA ASN A 101 -5.32 -3.56 -1.95
C ASN A 101 -5.69 -4.07 -0.55
N ILE A 102 -4.72 -4.07 0.35
CA ILE A 102 -4.86 -4.68 1.67
C ILE A 102 -6.00 -4.07 2.46
N HIS A 103 -6.62 -4.87 3.32
CA HIS A 103 -7.62 -4.41 4.28
C HIS A 103 -7.13 -4.58 5.72
N GLY A 104 -7.78 -3.91 6.64
CA GLY A 104 -7.54 -4.02 8.07
C GLY A 104 -8.79 -4.40 8.84
N LYS A 105 -8.66 -4.47 10.17
CA LYS A 105 -9.79 -4.77 11.07
C LYS A 105 -10.84 -3.66 11.09
N ASN A 106 -10.48 -2.48 10.59
CA ASN A 106 -11.35 -1.31 10.46
C ASN A 106 -11.95 -1.16 9.05
N ASN A 107 -11.93 -2.22 8.25
CA ASN A 107 -12.40 -2.22 6.86
C ASN A 107 -13.88 -1.84 6.74
N TYR A 108 -14.71 -2.24 7.70
CA TYR A 108 -16.13 -1.91 7.73
C TYR A 108 -16.41 -0.39 7.71
N ALA A 109 -15.50 0.41 8.28
CA ALA A 109 -15.66 1.86 8.38
C ALA A 109 -14.85 2.65 7.34
N LEU A 110 -13.70 2.15 6.92
CA LEU A 110 -12.74 2.92 6.11
C LEU A 110 -12.39 2.25 4.77
N GLY A 111 -12.95 1.09 4.48
CA GLY A 111 -12.65 0.33 3.28
C GLY A 111 -11.23 -0.23 3.26
N SER A 112 -10.73 -0.53 2.07
CA SER A 112 -9.41 -1.08 1.81
C SER A 112 -8.36 0.03 1.65
N PHE A 113 -7.10 -0.37 1.47
CA PHE A 113 -5.96 0.56 1.36
C PHE A 113 -6.10 1.51 0.18
N GLY A 114 -6.66 1.04 -0.93
CA GLY A 114 -6.89 1.83 -2.14
C GLY A 114 -7.77 3.05 -1.95
N GLU A 115 -8.69 3.02 -0.96
CA GLU A 115 -9.56 4.17 -0.67
C GLU A 115 -8.75 5.40 -0.22
N GLY A 116 -7.62 5.18 0.45
CA GLY A 116 -6.70 6.23 0.86
C GLY A 116 -5.77 6.74 -0.22
N ILE A 117 -5.59 6.03 -1.33
CA ILE A 117 -4.70 6.43 -2.42
C ILE A 117 -5.34 7.55 -3.23
N ARG A 118 -4.62 8.66 -3.40
CA ARG A 118 -5.02 9.81 -4.19
C ARG A 118 -4.48 9.73 -5.62
N SER A 119 -3.19 9.42 -5.73
CA SER A 119 -2.50 9.24 -7.01
C SER A 119 -1.25 8.38 -6.83
N PHE A 120 -0.69 7.93 -7.93
CA PHE A 120 0.65 7.32 -7.95
C PHE A 120 1.32 7.53 -9.31
N GLU A 121 2.65 7.43 -9.32
CA GLU A 121 3.43 7.21 -10.54
C GLU A 121 3.66 5.71 -10.72
N LEU A 122 3.43 5.21 -11.93
CA LEU A 122 3.58 3.81 -12.31
C LEU A 122 4.60 3.69 -13.45
N VAL A 123 5.64 2.89 -13.28
CA VAL A 123 6.41 2.38 -14.41
C VAL A 123 5.69 1.14 -14.90
N THR A 124 5.07 1.23 -16.09
CA THR A 124 4.34 0.12 -16.71
C THR A 124 5.29 -1.00 -17.12
N ALA A 125 4.74 -2.19 -17.40
CA ALA A 125 5.53 -3.31 -17.97
C ALA A 125 6.20 -2.94 -19.31
N GLY A 126 5.68 -1.92 -20.01
CA GLY A 126 6.26 -1.34 -21.22
C GLY A 126 7.42 -0.35 -20.99
N GLY A 127 7.81 -0.10 -19.74
CA GLY A 127 8.87 0.85 -19.39
C GLY A 127 8.42 2.32 -19.39
N GLN A 128 7.13 2.62 -19.54
CA GLN A 128 6.63 3.98 -19.55
C GLN A 128 6.32 4.44 -18.12
N LEU A 129 6.74 5.65 -17.76
CA LEU A 129 6.34 6.29 -16.51
C LEU A 129 5.02 7.05 -16.72
N VAL A 130 3.98 6.65 -16.00
CA VAL A 130 2.62 7.18 -16.13
C VAL A 130 2.13 7.69 -14.78
N HIS A 131 1.52 8.88 -14.76
CA HIS A 131 0.83 9.38 -13.59
C HIS A 131 -0.62 8.91 -13.61
N CYS A 132 -1.08 8.29 -12.52
CA CYS A 132 -2.42 7.72 -12.38
C CYS A 132 -3.14 8.36 -11.19
N SER A 133 -4.38 8.75 -11.40
CA SER A 133 -5.31 9.20 -10.36
C SER A 133 -6.74 8.79 -10.72
N ARG A 134 -7.72 9.18 -9.89
CA ARG A 134 -9.14 8.94 -10.21
C ARG A 134 -9.60 9.70 -11.47
N GLU A 135 -8.92 10.82 -11.81
CA GLU A 135 -9.23 11.70 -12.95
C GLU A 135 -8.30 11.48 -14.14
N THR A 136 -7.09 10.99 -13.90
CA THR A 136 -6.06 10.80 -14.95
C THR A 136 -5.68 9.32 -15.01
N GLU A 137 -5.72 8.72 -16.21
CA GLU A 137 -5.48 7.29 -16.42
C GLU A 137 -6.31 6.44 -15.43
N SER A 138 -7.58 6.80 -15.28
CA SER A 138 -8.49 6.27 -14.27
C SER A 138 -8.62 4.74 -14.32
N ASP A 139 -8.71 4.15 -15.51
CA ASP A 139 -8.81 2.70 -15.67
C ASP A 139 -7.54 2.00 -15.15
N LEU A 140 -6.37 2.56 -15.48
CA LEU A 140 -5.08 2.05 -15.01
C LEU A 140 -4.92 2.26 -13.50
N PHE A 141 -5.40 3.41 -12.97
CA PHE A 141 -5.41 3.68 -11.54
C PHE A 141 -6.18 2.58 -10.78
N HIS A 142 -7.41 2.30 -11.19
CA HIS A 142 -8.23 1.29 -10.53
C HIS A 142 -7.72 -0.14 -10.74
N ALA A 143 -7.21 -0.46 -11.93
CA ALA A 143 -6.69 -1.79 -12.22
C ALA A 143 -5.35 -2.10 -11.51
N ALA A 144 -4.50 -1.10 -11.26
CA ALA A 144 -3.23 -1.30 -10.58
C ALA A 144 -3.39 -1.48 -9.06
N ILE A 145 -4.42 -0.87 -8.46
CA ILE A 145 -4.78 -1.08 -7.05
C ILE A 145 -5.43 -2.46 -6.92
N GLY A 146 -4.77 -3.37 -6.20
CA GLY A 146 -5.18 -4.76 -6.13
C GLY A 146 -4.78 -5.62 -7.34
N GLY A 147 -4.02 -5.05 -8.29
CA GLY A 147 -3.56 -5.73 -9.51
C GLY A 147 -2.30 -6.58 -9.33
N PHE A 148 -1.90 -6.92 -8.10
CA PHE A 148 -0.75 -7.78 -7.76
C PHE A 148 0.59 -7.31 -8.33
N GLY A 149 0.70 -6.05 -8.77
CA GLY A 149 1.89 -5.54 -9.45
C GLY A 149 2.07 -6.03 -10.88
N MET A 150 1.05 -6.66 -11.48
CA MET A 150 1.14 -7.23 -12.82
C MET A 150 1.13 -6.17 -13.93
N LEU A 151 0.62 -4.97 -13.66
CA LEU A 151 0.55 -3.87 -14.64
C LEU A 151 1.80 -2.98 -14.63
N GLY A 152 2.67 -3.15 -13.64
CA GLY A 152 3.88 -2.35 -13.47
C GLY A 152 4.22 -2.09 -12.02
N CYS A 153 5.19 -1.20 -11.80
CA CYS A 153 5.70 -0.86 -10.48
C CYS A 153 5.34 0.58 -10.09
N MET A 154 4.60 0.76 -9.00
CA MET A 154 4.38 2.09 -8.43
C MET A 154 5.69 2.62 -7.86
N THR A 155 6.04 3.87 -8.18
CA THR A 155 7.30 4.51 -7.76
C THR A 155 7.11 5.64 -6.76
N LYS A 156 5.97 6.33 -6.83
CA LYS A 156 5.52 7.31 -5.85
C LYS A 156 4.04 7.08 -5.59
N ILE A 157 3.65 7.06 -4.34
CA ILE A 157 2.26 6.84 -3.91
C ILE A 157 1.86 8.01 -3.02
N GLU A 158 0.88 8.79 -3.48
CA GLU A 158 0.24 9.82 -2.69
C GLU A 158 -0.94 9.22 -1.94
N ILE A 159 -0.90 9.32 -0.61
CA ILE A 159 -1.89 8.69 0.26
C ILE A 159 -2.40 9.64 1.33
N GLN A 160 -3.69 9.58 1.59
CA GLN A 160 -4.34 10.26 2.70
C GLN A 160 -4.19 9.45 3.99
N THR A 161 -3.76 10.10 5.07
CA THR A 161 -3.84 9.55 6.43
C THR A 161 -5.09 10.06 7.13
N LYS A 162 -5.55 9.36 8.16
CA LYS A 162 -6.68 9.82 8.99
C LYS A 162 -6.21 10.66 10.16
N ARG A 163 -6.99 11.68 10.52
CA ARG A 163 -6.75 12.47 11.73
C ARG A 163 -7.12 11.67 12.97
N VAL A 164 -6.30 11.77 14.02
CA VAL A 164 -6.52 11.13 15.32
C VAL A 164 -6.20 12.10 16.46
N ASN A 165 -6.95 11.99 17.55
CA ASN A 165 -6.73 12.81 18.74
C ASN A 165 -5.65 12.25 19.66
N SER A 166 -5.30 10.97 19.51
CA SER A 166 -4.32 10.28 20.34
C SER A 166 -3.69 9.12 19.58
N GLY A 167 -2.43 8.84 19.84
CA GLY A 167 -1.75 7.60 19.41
C GLY A 167 -2.08 6.38 20.26
N ARG A 168 -2.97 6.53 21.25
CA ARG A 168 -3.41 5.43 22.13
C ARG A 168 -4.75 4.89 21.70
N LEU A 169 -4.92 3.58 21.77
CA LEU A 169 -6.18 2.89 21.56
C LEU A 169 -6.80 2.55 22.91
N ARG A 170 -8.12 2.76 23.02
CA ARG A 170 -8.90 2.18 24.11
C ARG A 170 -9.36 0.80 23.65
N VAL A 171 -9.04 -0.22 24.42
CA VAL A 171 -9.38 -1.61 24.11
C VAL A 171 -10.40 -2.09 25.14
N PHE A 172 -11.49 -2.69 24.66
CA PHE A 172 -12.51 -3.35 25.46
C PHE A 172 -12.50 -4.84 25.13
N GLY A 173 -12.48 -5.68 26.16
CA GLY A 173 -12.67 -7.11 26.02
C GLY A 173 -14.10 -7.46 26.46
N ILE A 174 -14.91 -7.93 25.53
CA ILE A 174 -16.30 -8.36 25.79
C ILE A 174 -16.40 -9.84 25.46
N VAL A 175 -16.95 -10.62 26.38
CA VAL A 175 -17.17 -12.05 26.16
C VAL A 175 -18.59 -12.24 25.62
N ALA A 176 -18.70 -12.75 24.38
CA ALA A 176 -19.97 -13.16 23.80
C ALA A 176 -20.36 -14.56 24.30
N ARG A 177 -21.63 -14.80 24.57
CA ARG A 177 -22.18 -16.10 25.00
C ARG A 177 -22.29 -17.08 23.82
N ASP A 178 -22.65 -16.54 22.67
CA ASP A 178 -22.91 -17.28 21.42
C ASP A 178 -22.71 -16.32 20.23
N LEU A 179 -22.98 -16.81 19.00
CA LEU A 179 -22.82 -16.03 17.78
C LEU A 179 -23.81 -14.86 17.70
N GLU A 180 -25.09 -15.11 18.09
CA GLU A 180 -26.16 -14.10 18.04
C GLU A 180 -25.80 -12.91 18.94
N HIS A 181 -25.43 -13.16 20.18
CA HIS A 181 -24.96 -12.14 21.12
C HIS A 181 -23.68 -11.43 20.63
N ASN A 182 -22.78 -12.13 19.93
CA ASN A 182 -21.61 -11.47 19.34
C ASN A 182 -21.98 -10.49 18.22
N LEU A 183 -22.98 -10.82 17.40
CA LEU A 183 -23.47 -9.92 16.35
C LEU A 183 -24.17 -8.70 16.94
N GLU A 184 -25.00 -8.89 17.99
CA GLU A 184 -25.62 -7.78 18.73
C GLU A 184 -24.57 -6.79 19.28
N ILE A 185 -23.50 -7.32 19.93
CA ILE A 185 -22.39 -6.49 20.44
C ILE A 185 -21.71 -5.72 19.32
N LEU A 186 -21.47 -6.35 18.15
CA LEU A 186 -20.85 -5.70 17.02
C LEU A 186 -21.73 -4.59 16.44
N ASP A 187 -23.03 -4.82 16.33
CA ASP A 187 -23.97 -3.80 15.84
C ASP A 187 -24.03 -2.60 16.77
N ASP A 188 -24.06 -2.83 18.09
CA ASP A 188 -24.04 -1.76 19.10
C ASP A 188 -22.74 -0.94 19.11
N LEU A 189 -21.62 -1.56 18.76
CA LEU A 189 -20.29 -0.88 18.74
C LEU A 189 -19.97 -0.20 17.41
N CYS A 190 -20.61 -0.61 16.31
CA CYS A 190 -20.32 -0.12 14.95
C CYS A 190 -21.37 0.87 14.43
N GLY A 191 -22.56 0.95 15.08
CA GLY A 191 -23.63 1.93 14.82
C GLY A 191 -23.30 3.25 15.47
#